data_cd8948a394e008e6b341d85f7d90f5fc
#
_entry.id   cd8948a394e008e6b341d85f7d90f5fc
#
_cell.length_a   1.000
_cell.length_b   1.000
_cell.length_c   1.000
_cell.angle_alpha   90.00
_cell.angle_beta   90.00
_cell.angle_gamma   90.00
#
_symmetry.space_group_name_H-M   'P 1'
#
loop_
_entity.id
_entity.type
_entity.pdbx_description
1 polymer ?
#
loop_
_entity_poly.entity_id
_entity_poly.type
_entity_poly.pdbx_seq_one_letter_code
_entity_poly.pdbx_strand_id
1 'polypeptide(L)'
;MEQMKPYIYVIEDEEDISKLICMYLSKSLMESKPFYNAEDALSALKSDKMPDLIILDLNLPGMSGFDFLQNIKQTYNTKMPSVMILSARDADEDIIEGLGIGADEFITKPFSPSVLVARIKANLRKKMIITANAEESINFGEFTLLLNSCVLKKENTKIPLSTKEYKVLEFLVKNAGRILSPEEIYKNVWEVEFGDLTAVAVYIQRLRKKLEKDITSCEYIKTEFGKGYIFNKEKINDK
;
A
#
# COMPACT_ATOMS: atom_id res chain seq x y z
N MET A 1 4.98 1.05 -20.78
CA MET A 1 5.05 0.55 -19.40
C MET A 1 4.66 -0.92 -19.46
N GLU A 2 5.59 -1.83 -19.20
CA GLU A 2 5.30 -3.26 -19.09
C GLU A 2 4.37 -3.47 -17.90
N GLN A 3 3.17 -3.97 -18.16
CA GLN A 3 2.22 -4.32 -17.09
C GLN A 3 2.82 -5.50 -16.33
N MET A 4 3.27 -5.30 -15.09
CA MET A 4 3.76 -6.40 -14.24
C MET A 4 2.65 -7.44 -14.12
N LYS A 5 2.97 -8.68 -14.52
CA LYS A 5 2.04 -9.81 -14.40
C LYS A 5 1.88 -10.17 -12.92
N PRO A 6 0.65 -10.44 -12.45
CA PRO A 6 0.44 -10.96 -11.11
C PRO A 6 1.23 -12.25 -10.89
N TYR A 7 1.86 -12.38 -9.72
CA TYR A 7 2.67 -13.53 -9.33
C TYR A 7 1.98 -14.31 -8.22
N ILE A 8 1.71 -15.59 -8.45
CA ILE A 8 0.85 -16.42 -7.62
C ILE A 8 1.59 -17.68 -7.17
N TYR A 9 1.58 -17.97 -5.86
CA TYR A 9 1.97 -19.28 -5.36
C TYR A 9 0.79 -20.23 -5.39
N VAL A 10 1.05 -21.47 -5.82
CA VAL A 10 0.07 -22.56 -5.82
C VAL A 10 0.61 -23.66 -4.91
N ILE A 11 0.05 -23.79 -3.72
CA ILE A 11 0.49 -24.76 -2.70
C ILE A 11 -0.57 -25.88 -2.66
N GLU A 12 -0.27 -26.98 -3.34
CA GLU A 12 -1.19 -28.07 -3.61
C GLU A 12 -0.38 -29.35 -3.82
N ASP A 13 -0.60 -30.38 -3.05
CA ASP A 13 0.15 -31.64 -3.11
C ASP A 13 -0.25 -32.54 -4.27
N GLU A 14 -1.49 -32.44 -4.74
CA GLU A 14 -1.94 -33.16 -5.95
C GLU A 14 -1.39 -32.50 -7.21
N GLU A 15 -0.37 -33.11 -7.83
CA GLU A 15 0.30 -32.58 -9.02
C GLU A 15 -0.65 -32.22 -10.16
N ASP A 16 -1.67 -33.05 -10.41
CA ASP A 16 -2.61 -32.83 -11.52
C ASP A 16 -3.48 -31.60 -11.29
N ILE A 17 -3.91 -31.37 -10.06
CA ILE A 17 -4.66 -30.17 -9.66
C ILE A 17 -3.75 -28.94 -9.75
N SER A 18 -2.53 -29.03 -9.21
CA SER A 18 -1.55 -27.95 -9.28
C SER A 18 -1.23 -27.56 -10.72
N LYS A 19 -0.96 -28.54 -11.60
CA LYS A 19 -0.72 -28.30 -13.03
C LYS A 19 -1.93 -27.65 -13.73
N LEU A 20 -3.14 -28.12 -13.42
CA LEU A 20 -4.37 -27.56 -13.96
C LEU A 20 -4.52 -26.08 -13.58
N ILE A 21 -4.34 -25.75 -12.31
CA ILE A 21 -4.40 -24.36 -11.83
C ILE A 21 -3.37 -23.49 -12.54
N CYS A 22 -2.09 -23.91 -12.55
CA CYS A 22 -1.00 -23.18 -13.20
C CYS A 22 -1.26 -22.94 -14.70
N MET A 23 -1.82 -23.93 -15.41
CA MET A 23 -2.20 -23.78 -16.81
C MET A 23 -3.27 -22.69 -17.02
N TYR A 24 -4.30 -22.64 -16.18
CA TYR A 24 -5.35 -21.62 -16.27
C TYR A 24 -4.86 -20.23 -15.87
N LEU A 25 -3.96 -20.13 -14.90
CA LEU A 25 -3.29 -18.89 -14.54
C LEU A 25 -2.45 -18.35 -15.69
N SER A 26 -1.63 -19.19 -16.32
CA SER A 26 -0.81 -18.84 -17.48
C SER A 26 -1.64 -18.34 -18.66
N LYS A 27 -2.75 -19.04 -19.01
CA LYS A 27 -3.72 -18.59 -20.03
C LYS A 27 -4.33 -17.21 -19.70
N SER A 28 -4.32 -16.83 -18.42
CA SER A 28 -4.85 -15.54 -17.95
C SER A 28 -3.76 -14.48 -17.74
N LEU A 29 -2.56 -14.69 -18.29
CA LEU A 29 -1.40 -13.80 -18.20
C LEU A 29 -0.93 -13.55 -16.76
N MET A 30 -1.04 -14.55 -15.88
CA MET A 30 -0.51 -14.55 -14.51
C MET A 30 0.67 -15.50 -14.44
N GLU A 31 1.69 -15.11 -13.69
CA GLU A 31 2.83 -15.98 -13.36
C GLU A 31 2.47 -16.84 -12.15
N SER A 32 2.87 -18.11 -12.16
CA SER A 32 2.63 -19.00 -11.03
C SER A 32 3.85 -19.83 -10.69
N LYS A 33 4.04 -20.10 -9.40
CA LYS A 33 5.05 -21.01 -8.88
C LYS A 33 4.37 -22.09 -8.04
N PRO A 34 4.43 -23.38 -8.46
CA PRO A 34 3.86 -24.48 -7.72
C PRO A 34 4.75 -24.90 -6.56
N PHE A 35 4.12 -25.35 -5.47
CA PHE A 35 4.72 -26.01 -4.31
C PHE A 35 3.84 -27.19 -3.92
N TYR A 36 4.45 -28.28 -3.51
CA TYR A 36 3.76 -29.52 -3.14
C TYR A 36 3.72 -29.78 -1.63
N ASN A 37 4.29 -28.86 -0.85
CA ASN A 37 4.25 -28.83 0.61
C ASN A 37 4.38 -27.39 1.12
N ALA A 38 4.00 -27.17 2.37
CA ALA A 38 4.02 -25.85 2.99
C ALA A 38 5.43 -25.36 3.32
N GLU A 39 6.36 -26.26 3.65
CA GLU A 39 7.72 -25.94 4.08
C GLU A 39 8.53 -25.29 2.97
N ASP A 40 8.45 -25.83 1.75
CA ASP A 40 9.12 -25.26 0.57
C ASP A 40 8.55 -23.89 0.21
N ALA A 41 7.23 -23.72 0.34
CA ALA A 41 6.59 -22.44 0.12
C ALA A 41 7.02 -21.39 1.16
N LEU A 42 7.12 -21.75 2.45
CA LEU A 42 7.64 -20.87 3.50
C LEU A 42 9.10 -20.47 3.26
N SER A 43 9.91 -21.43 2.79
CA SER A 43 11.32 -21.16 2.45
C SER A 43 11.42 -20.17 1.29
N ALA A 44 10.60 -20.36 0.26
CA ALA A 44 10.55 -19.47 -0.88
C ALA A 44 10.06 -18.06 -0.51
N LEU A 45 9.10 -17.89 0.40
CA LEU A 45 8.65 -16.59 0.87
C LEU A 45 9.75 -15.74 1.53
N LYS A 46 10.83 -16.37 2.02
CA LYS A 46 11.98 -15.69 2.64
C LYS A 46 13.04 -15.26 1.63
N SER A 47 13.15 -15.94 0.50
CA SER A 47 14.24 -15.80 -0.46
C SER A 47 13.79 -15.20 -1.81
N ASP A 48 12.54 -15.42 -2.19
CA ASP A 48 12.02 -15.04 -3.49
C ASP A 48 11.20 -13.74 -3.45
N LYS A 49 10.78 -13.30 -4.64
CA LYS A 49 9.80 -12.22 -4.77
C LYS A 49 8.51 -12.64 -4.07
N MET A 50 7.98 -11.75 -3.21
CA MET A 50 6.69 -11.96 -2.54
C MET A 50 5.56 -12.11 -3.58
N PRO A 51 4.73 -13.17 -3.48
CA PRO A 51 3.59 -13.33 -4.38
C PRO A 51 2.48 -12.30 -4.08
N ASP A 52 1.70 -11.98 -5.09
CA ASP A 52 0.51 -11.12 -4.94
C ASP A 52 -0.64 -11.88 -4.28
N LEU A 53 -0.72 -13.22 -4.52
CA LEU A 53 -1.74 -14.11 -3.98
C LEU A 53 -1.17 -15.52 -3.81
N ILE A 54 -1.64 -16.22 -2.78
CA ILE A 54 -1.36 -17.65 -2.52
C ILE A 54 -2.66 -18.41 -2.66
N ILE A 55 -2.65 -19.47 -3.47
CA ILE A 55 -3.67 -20.52 -3.47
C ILE A 55 -3.15 -21.62 -2.55
N LEU A 56 -3.93 -22.01 -1.55
CA LEU A 56 -3.50 -22.87 -0.47
C LEU A 56 -4.46 -24.04 -0.26
N ASP A 57 -4.01 -25.27 -0.43
CA ASP A 57 -4.75 -26.41 0.12
C ASP A 57 -4.50 -26.53 1.62
N LEU A 58 -5.53 -26.97 2.34
CA LEU A 58 -5.43 -27.24 3.78
C LEU A 58 -4.85 -28.63 4.07
N ASN A 59 -5.07 -29.59 3.17
CA ASN A 59 -4.65 -30.99 3.32
C ASN A 59 -3.28 -31.24 2.68
N LEU A 60 -2.25 -30.60 3.22
CA LEU A 60 -0.87 -30.77 2.75
C LEU A 60 -0.13 -31.83 3.57
N PRO A 61 0.85 -32.53 2.97
CA PRO A 61 1.75 -33.41 3.71
C PRO A 61 2.69 -32.59 4.62
N GLY A 62 2.96 -33.08 5.82
CA GLY A 62 3.80 -32.38 6.79
C GLY A 62 3.06 -31.28 7.51
N MET A 63 3.43 -30.04 7.25
CA MET A 63 2.74 -28.88 7.82
C MET A 63 1.37 -28.67 7.16
N SER A 64 0.32 -28.56 7.97
CA SER A 64 -1.03 -28.30 7.47
C SER A 64 -1.14 -26.89 6.84
N GLY A 65 -2.12 -26.70 5.94
CA GLY A 65 -2.40 -25.37 5.38
C GLY A 65 -2.84 -24.35 6.44
N PHE A 66 -3.50 -24.77 7.51
CA PHE A 66 -3.81 -23.89 8.63
C PHE A 66 -2.56 -23.41 9.37
N ASP A 67 -1.62 -24.33 9.67
CA ASP A 67 -0.34 -23.96 10.31
C ASP A 67 0.48 -23.03 9.42
N PHE A 68 0.49 -23.28 8.11
CA PHE A 68 1.12 -22.39 7.12
C PHE A 68 0.50 -21.00 7.18
N LEU A 69 -0.83 -20.89 7.11
CA LEU A 69 -1.55 -19.62 7.15
C LEU A 69 -1.28 -18.83 8.44
N GLN A 70 -1.26 -19.52 9.58
CA GLN A 70 -0.95 -18.92 10.87
C GLN A 70 0.50 -18.40 10.92
N ASN A 71 1.47 -19.17 10.40
CA ASN A 71 2.87 -18.78 10.31
C ASN A 71 3.06 -17.51 9.47
N ILE A 72 2.48 -17.45 8.27
CA ILE A 72 2.64 -16.28 7.41
C ILE A 72 1.95 -15.04 7.99
N LYS A 73 0.81 -15.21 8.66
CA LYS A 73 0.12 -14.12 9.36
C LYS A 73 0.99 -13.53 10.48
N GLN A 74 1.60 -14.38 11.30
CA GLN A 74 2.49 -13.92 12.37
C GLN A 74 3.75 -13.23 11.83
N THR A 75 4.31 -13.75 10.73
CA THR A 75 5.56 -13.24 10.15
C THR A 75 5.36 -11.94 9.38
N TYR A 76 4.33 -11.85 8.55
CA TYR A 76 4.16 -10.74 7.59
C TYR A 76 3.07 -9.74 7.97
N ASN A 77 2.13 -10.13 8.85
CA ASN A 77 1.04 -9.28 9.35
C ASN A 77 0.36 -8.47 8.23
N THR A 78 0.47 -7.13 8.24
CA THR A 78 -0.15 -6.24 7.23
C THR A 78 0.47 -6.32 5.83
N LYS A 79 1.66 -6.92 5.70
CA LYS A 79 2.35 -7.17 4.42
C LYS A 79 2.11 -8.56 3.86
N MET A 80 1.21 -9.32 4.46
CA MET A 80 0.86 -10.67 4.01
C MET A 80 0.29 -10.64 2.59
N PRO A 81 0.69 -11.57 1.71
CA PRO A 81 0.01 -11.76 0.42
C PRO A 81 -1.46 -12.13 0.64
N SER A 82 -2.31 -11.91 -0.35
CA SER A 82 -3.68 -12.44 -0.30
C SER A 82 -3.63 -13.96 -0.26
N VAL A 83 -4.52 -14.57 0.53
CA VAL A 83 -4.61 -16.03 0.62
C VAL A 83 -6.01 -16.49 0.26
N MET A 84 -6.08 -17.41 -0.70
CA MET A 84 -7.30 -18.08 -1.12
C MET A 84 -7.16 -19.57 -0.81
N ILE A 85 -7.95 -20.07 0.11
CA ILE A 85 -7.98 -21.47 0.47
C ILE A 85 -8.74 -22.24 -0.60
N LEU A 86 -8.19 -23.38 -1.02
CA LEU A 86 -8.80 -24.31 -1.97
C LEU A 86 -8.73 -25.71 -1.39
N SER A 87 -9.81 -26.22 -0.82
CA SER A 87 -9.79 -27.45 -0.04
C SER A 87 -11.01 -28.34 -0.31
N ALA A 88 -10.84 -29.65 -0.08
CA ALA A 88 -11.93 -30.61 -0.05
C ALA A 88 -12.75 -30.56 1.26
N ARG A 89 -12.27 -29.83 2.26
CA ARG A 89 -13.01 -29.59 3.49
C ARG A 89 -14.12 -28.59 3.22
N ASP A 90 -15.34 -28.93 3.56
CA ASP A 90 -16.54 -28.16 3.32
C ASP A 90 -17.35 -27.88 4.62
N ALA A 91 -16.82 -28.32 5.76
CA ALA A 91 -17.44 -28.05 7.05
C ALA A 91 -17.40 -26.55 7.37
N ASP A 92 -18.48 -26.01 7.90
CA ASP A 92 -18.58 -24.60 8.28
C ASP A 92 -17.48 -24.18 9.25
N GLU A 93 -17.06 -25.08 10.16
CA GLU A 93 -15.97 -24.84 11.09
C GLU A 93 -14.64 -24.60 10.40
N ASP A 94 -14.26 -25.36 9.38
CA ASP A 94 -13.03 -25.19 8.61
C ASP A 94 -13.04 -23.87 7.82
N ILE A 95 -14.20 -23.49 7.28
CA ILE A 95 -14.38 -22.22 6.56
C ILE A 95 -14.23 -21.03 7.51
N ILE A 96 -14.91 -21.10 8.67
CA ILE A 96 -14.85 -20.06 9.70
C ILE A 96 -13.44 -19.92 10.24
N GLU A 97 -12.75 -21.04 10.51
CA GLU A 97 -11.36 -21.03 10.99
C GLU A 97 -10.42 -20.38 9.97
N GLY A 98 -10.45 -20.81 8.70
CA GLY A 98 -9.57 -20.28 7.65
C GLY A 98 -9.75 -18.78 7.44
N LEU A 99 -10.99 -18.31 7.34
CA LEU A 99 -11.29 -16.88 7.22
C LEU A 99 -10.93 -16.11 8.49
N GLY A 100 -11.15 -16.69 9.68
CA GLY A 100 -10.81 -16.10 10.98
C GLY A 100 -9.31 -15.94 11.19
N ILE A 101 -8.49 -16.89 10.71
CA ILE A 101 -7.03 -16.77 10.72
C ILE A 101 -6.58 -15.67 9.78
N GLY A 102 -7.24 -15.44 8.64
CA GLY A 102 -6.92 -14.32 7.75
C GLY A 102 -6.83 -14.69 6.27
N ALA A 103 -7.42 -15.79 5.83
CA ALA A 103 -7.66 -16.02 4.42
C ALA A 103 -8.68 -15.01 3.88
N ASP A 104 -8.47 -14.58 2.63
CA ASP A 104 -9.37 -13.63 1.96
C ASP A 104 -10.59 -14.33 1.36
N GLU A 105 -10.47 -15.61 1.03
CA GLU A 105 -11.53 -16.41 0.43
C GLU A 105 -11.32 -17.90 0.68
N PHE A 106 -12.43 -18.64 0.69
CA PHE A 106 -12.45 -20.10 0.82
C PHE A 106 -13.24 -20.70 -0.35
N ILE A 107 -12.66 -21.67 -1.04
CA ILE A 107 -13.27 -22.36 -2.19
C ILE A 107 -13.21 -23.86 -1.95
N THR A 108 -14.35 -24.51 -2.03
CA THR A 108 -14.43 -25.98 -1.89
C THR A 108 -14.10 -26.69 -3.18
N LYS A 109 -13.39 -27.83 -3.09
CA LYS A 109 -13.24 -28.82 -4.17
C LYS A 109 -14.49 -29.73 -4.23
N PRO A 110 -15.00 -30.07 -5.44
CA PRO A 110 -14.48 -29.74 -6.75
C PRO A 110 -14.84 -28.31 -7.20
N PHE A 111 -13.94 -27.67 -7.93
CA PHE A 111 -14.10 -26.30 -8.43
C PHE A 111 -14.03 -26.21 -9.94
N SER A 112 -14.58 -25.14 -10.50
CA SER A 112 -14.37 -24.78 -11.91
C SER A 112 -13.11 -23.91 -12.02
N PRO A 113 -12.08 -24.32 -12.82
CA PRO A 113 -10.87 -23.52 -12.99
C PRO A 113 -11.12 -22.11 -13.52
N SER A 114 -12.11 -21.95 -14.38
CA SER A 114 -12.50 -20.63 -14.91
C SER A 114 -13.10 -19.74 -13.81
N VAL A 115 -13.89 -20.30 -12.90
CA VAL A 115 -14.47 -19.59 -11.76
C VAL A 115 -13.36 -19.21 -10.76
N LEU A 116 -12.42 -20.13 -10.50
CA LEU A 116 -11.24 -19.85 -9.66
C LEU A 116 -10.47 -18.66 -10.19
N VAL A 117 -10.13 -18.63 -11.47
CA VAL A 117 -9.42 -17.51 -12.10
C VAL A 117 -10.22 -16.20 -12.00
N ALA A 118 -11.54 -16.25 -12.19
CA ALA A 118 -12.39 -15.06 -12.05
C ALA A 118 -12.35 -14.49 -10.63
N ARG A 119 -12.37 -15.35 -9.61
CA ARG A 119 -12.25 -14.96 -8.18
C ARG A 119 -10.87 -14.41 -7.84
N ILE A 120 -9.80 -15.03 -8.36
CA ILE A 120 -8.43 -14.51 -8.23
C ILE A 120 -8.34 -13.10 -8.81
N LYS A 121 -8.84 -12.87 -10.04
CA LYS A 121 -8.87 -11.53 -10.66
C LYS A 121 -9.66 -10.52 -9.83
N ALA A 122 -10.78 -10.92 -9.26
CA ALA A 122 -11.59 -10.05 -8.39
C ALA A 122 -10.86 -9.68 -7.10
N ASN A 123 -10.20 -10.65 -6.46
CA ASN A 123 -9.40 -10.45 -5.25
C ASN A 123 -8.22 -9.51 -5.51
N LEU A 124 -7.42 -9.79 -6.55
CA LEU A 124 -6.29 -8.93 -6.94
C LEU A 124 -6.74 -7.50 -7.26
N ARG A 125 -7.86 -7.33 -7.98
CA ARG A 125 -8.42 -6.00 -8.28
C ARG A 125 -8.85 -5.28 -6.99
N LYS A 126 -9.51 -5.97 -6.05
CA LYS A 126 -9.88 -5.41 -4.75
C LYS A 126 -8.65 -4.93 -3.99
N LYS A 127 -7.58 -5.72 -3.98
CA LYS A 127 -6.30 -5.35 -3.35
C LYS A 127 -5.64 -4.15 -4.05
N MET A 128 -5.66 -4.11 -5.40
CA MET A 128 -5.17 -2.95 -6.16
C MET A 128 -5.97 -1.68 -5.86
N ILE A 129 -7.30 -1.77 -5.72
CA ILE A 129 -8.16 -0.64 -5.35
C ILE A 129 -7.87 -0.21 -3.90
N ILE A 130 -7.68 -1.16 -2.97
CA ILE A 130 -7.31 -0.86 -1.58
C ILE A 130 -5.89 -0.25 -1.53
N THR A 131 -4.95 -0.75 -2.34
CA THR A 131 -3.58 -0.23 -2.42
C THR A 131 -3.53 1.11 -3.18
N ALA A 132 -4.35 1.29 -4.22
CA ALA A 132 -4.53 2.59 -4.90
C ALA A 132 -5.31 3.59 -4.03
N ASN A 133 -6.13 3.10 -3.11
CA ASN A 133 -6.78 3.87 -2.04
C ASN A 133 -5.99 3.83 -0.71
N ALA A 134 -4.85 3.13 -0.65
CA ALA A 134 -3.87 3.34 0.42
C ALA A 134 -3.47 4.80 0.34
N GLU A 135 -3.84 5.55 1.36
CA GLU A 135 -3.66 7.00 1.39
C GLU A 135 -2.18 7.30 1.22
N GLU A 136 -1.81 7.83 0.06
CA GLU A 136 -0.45 8.35 -0.13
C GLU A 136 -0.19 9.35 0.98
N SER A 137 0.88 9.16 1.72
CA SER A 137 1.24 10.02 2.82
C SER A 137 2.70 10.40 2.76
N ILE A 138 3.00 11.62 3.15
CA ILE A 138 4.35 12.11 3.37
C ILE A 138 4.50 12.38 4.86
N ASN A 139 5.47 11.71 5.49
CA ASN A 139 5.77 11.91 6.90
C ASN A 139 6.90 12.92 7.04
N PHE A 140 6.75 13.88 7.94
CA PHE A 140 7.80 14.86 8.26
C PHE A 140 7.73 15.27 9.73
N GLY A 141 8.84 15.15 10.44
CA GLY A 141 8.90 15.38 11.88
C GLY A 141 7.80 14.58 12.62
N GLU A 142 6.93 15.28 13.32
CA GLU A 142 5.78 14.72 14.04
C GLU A 142 4.46 14.73 13.24
N PHE A 143 4.53 15.07 11.94
CA PHE A 143 3.36 15.24 11.09
C PHE A 143 3.28 14.16 10.01
N THR A 144 2.03 13.85 9.62
CA THR A 144 1.67 13.01 8.47
C THR A 144 0.73 13.78 7.56
N LEU A 145 1.16 14.08 6.33
CA LEU A 145 0.33 14.68 5.29
C LEU A 145 -0.29 13.57 4.45
N LEU A 146 -1.60 13.41 4.56
CA LEU A 146 -2.40 12.44 3.81
C LEU A 146 -2.81 13.08 2.49
N LEU A 147 -2.33 12.55 1.34
CA LEU A 147 -2.46 13.21 0.05
C LEU A 147 -3.85 13.05 -0.56
N ASN A 148 -4.44 11.85 -0.47
CA ASN A 148 -5.74 11.58 -1.08
C ASN A 148 -6.90 12.23 -0.32
N SER A 149 -6.85 12.24 1.02
CA SER A 149 -7.88 12.87 1.86
C SER A 149 -7.64 14.36 2.14
N CYS A 150 -6.50 14.90 1.69
CA CYS A 150 -6.12 16.31 1.92
C CYS A 150 -6.11 16.67 3.42
N VAL A 151 -5.55 15.81 4.27
CA VAL A 151 -5.53 15.97 5.72
C VAL A 151 -4.11 16.02 6.24
N LEU A 152 -3.83 16.98 7.12
CA LEU A 152 -2.64 16.99 7.96
C LEU A 152 -2.97 16.40 9.33
N LYS A 153 -2.13 15.48 9.81
CA LYS A 153 -2.18 14.94 11.18
C LYS A 153 -0.88 15.23 11.91
N LYS A 154 -0.99 15.47 13.20
CA LYS A 154 0.11 15.42 14.16
C LYS A 154 -0.18 14.21 15.04
N GLU A 155 0.68 13.19 15.00
CA GLU A 155 0.38 11.88 15.56
C GLU A 155 -0.99 11.37 15.04
N ASN A 156 -2.00 11.20 15.91
CA ASN A 156 -3.36 10.79 15.53
C ASN A 156 -4.37 11.96 15.49
N THR A 157 -3.93 13.20 15.78
CA THR A 157 -4.82 14.36 15.84
C THR A 157 -4.84 15.12 14.52
N LYS A 158 -6.03 15.39 13.98
CA LYS A 158 -6.19 16.16 12.74
C LYS A 158 -5.89 17.63 12.98
N ILE A 159 -5.01 18.21 12.17
CA ILE A 159 -4.74 19.65 12.13
C ILE A 159 -5.62 20.28 11.05
N PRO A 160 -6.52 21.22 11.39
CA PRO A 160 -7.39 21.83 10.39
C PRO A 160 -6.59 22.74 9.45
N LEU A 161 -6.66 22.45 8.16
CA LEU A 161 -6.13 23.29 7.09
C LEU A 161 -7.27 23.72 6.15
N SER A 162 -7.22 24.95 5.68
CA SER A 162 -8.03 25.35 4.52
C SER A 162 -7.48 24.69 3.26
N THR A 163 -8.29 24.63 2.20
CA THR A 163 -7.86 24.03 0.92
C THR A 163 -6.58 24.65 0.37
N LYS A 164 -6.41 25.97 0.51
CA LYS A 164 -5.20 26.66 0.04
C LYS A 164 -4.00 26.42 0.95
N GLU A 165 -4.19 26.39 2.27
CA GLU A 165 -3.12 26.00 3.20
C GLU A 165 -2.61 24.59 2.89
N TYR A 166 -3.53 23.64 2.65
CA TYR A 166 -3.16 22.30 2.25
C TYR A 166 -2.34 22.28 0.95
N LYS A 167 -2.85 22.90 -0.13
CA LYS A 167 -2.15 22.94 -1.44
C LYS A 167 -0.76 23.58 -1.35
N VAL A 168 -0.59 24.65 -0.58
CA VAL A 168 0.73 25.26 -0.32
C VAL A 168 1.65 24.29 0.41
N LEU A 169 1.17 23.66 1.48
CA LEU A 169 1.96 22.69 2.24
C LEU A 169 2.37 21.49 1.38
N GLU A 170 1.43 20.92 0.65
CA GLU A 170 1.68 19.80 -0.26
C GLU A 170 2.77 20.14 -1.29
N PHE A 171 2.68 21.32 -1.90
CA PHE A 171 3.65 21.77 -2.90
C PHE A 171 5.05 21.94 -2.28
N LEU A 172 5.14 22.55 -1.09
CA LEU A 172 6.39 22.70 -0.37
C LEU A 172 7.03 21.36 0.02
N VAL A 173 6.25 20.44 0.58
CA VAL A 173 6.73 19.12 1.04
C VAL A 173 7.17 18.25 -0.12
N LYS A 174 6.42 18.23 -1.23
CA LYS A 174 6.82 17.51 -2.46
C LYS A 174 8.11 18.05 -3.10
N ASN A 175 8.45 19.31 -2.84
CA ASN A 175 9.68 19.95 -3.32
C ASN A 175 10.70 20.23 -2.19
N ALA A 176 10.67 19.42 -1.13
CA ALA A 176 11.54 19.61 0.02
C ALA A 176 13.03 19.64 -0.37
N GLY A 177 13.76 20.59 0.20
CA GLY A 177 15.18 20.84 -0.10
C GLY A 177 15.42 21.76 -1.30
N ARG A 178 14.38 22.18 -2.00
CA ARG A 178 14.46 23.13 -3.12
C ARG A 178 13.93 24.50 -2.68
N ILE A 179 14.62 25.56 -3.10
CA ILE A 179 14.14 26.92 -2.91
C ILE A 179 13.05 27.19 -3.96
N LEU A 180 11.87 27.62 -3.50
CA LEU A 180 10.71 27.92 -4.30
C LEU A 180 10.41 29.42 -4.23
N SER A 181 10.39 30.10 -5.38
CA SER A 181 10.05 31.52 -5.39
C SER A 181 8.54 31.74 -5.12
N PRO A 182 8.14 32.92 -4.62
CA PRO A 182 6.73 33.24 -4.44
C PRO A 182 5.90 33.09 -5.74
N GLU A 183 6.48 33.45 -6.89
CA GLU A 183 5.86 33.30 -8.21
C GLU A 183 5.61 31.84 -8.54
N GLU A 184 6.61 30.98 -8.30
CA GLU A 184 6.53 29.55 -8.55
C GLU A 184 5.46 28.90 -7.67
N ILE A 185 5.45 29.22 -6.37
CA ILE A 185 4.42 28.72 -5.44
C ILE A 185 3.03 29.21 -5.89
N TYR A 186 2.90 30.50 -6.23
CA TYR A 186 1.64 31.09 -6.64
C TYR A 186 1.09 30.38 -7.89
N LYS A 187 1.91 30.29 -8.95
CA LYS A 187 1.54 29.65 -10.21
C LYS A 187 1.04 28.22 -10.02
N ASN A 188 1.74 27.41 -9.22
CA ASN A 188 1.39 26.01 -9.05
C ASN A 188 0.20 25.77 -8.11
N VAL A 189 -0.02 26.65 -7.12
CA VAL A 189 -1.08 26.48 -6.12
C VAL A 189 -2.39 27.17 -6.53
N TRP A 190 -2.30 28.33 -7.21
CA TRP A 190 -3.49 29.06 -7.67
C TRP A 190 -3.86 28.76 -9.12
N GLU A 191 -2.96 28.08 -9.87
CA GLU A 191 -3.20 27.67 -11.26
C GLU A 191 -3.44 28.86 -12.21
N VAL A 192 -2.86 30.03 -11.87
CA VAL A 192 -2.91 31.28 -12.68
C VAL A 192 -1.50 31.87 -12.77
N GLU A 193 -1.22 32.51 -13.92
CA GLU A 193 0.13 33.05 -14.16
C GLU A 193 0.41 34.36 -13.42
N PHE A 194 -0.62 35.16 -13.14
CA PHE A 194 -0.48 36.48 -12.52
C PHE A 194 -1.46 36.63 -11.36
N GLY A 195 -1.02 37.30 -10.29
CA GLY A 195 -1.83 37.57 -9.12
C GLY A 195 -1.05 38.21 -7.98
N ASP A 196 -1.70 38.37 -6.84
CA ASP A 196 -1.07 38.94 -5.65
C ASP A 196 -0.17 37.98 -4.94
N LEU A 197 1.15 38.13 -5.11
CA LEU A 197 2.18 37.30 -4.50
C LEU A 197 2.22 37.45 -2.97
N THR A 198 1.65 38.51 -2.40
CA THR A 198 1.57 38.68 -0.94
C THR A 198 0.74 37.58 -0.29
N ALA A 199 -0.20 36.98 -1.04
CA ALA A 199 -0.96 35.84 -0.60
C ALA A 199 -0.05 34.67 -0.18
N VAL A 200 1.03 34.40 -0.91
CA VAL A 200 1.97 33.32 -0.58
C VAL A 200 2.54 33.52 0.82
N ALA A 201 3.04 34.72 1.14
CA ALA A 201 3.60 35.03 2.45
C ALA A 201 2.57 34.83 3.58
N VAL A 202 1.31 35.21 3.33
CA VAL A 202 0.22 35.02 4.30
C VAL A 202 -0.01 33.53 4.58
N TYR A 203 -0.05 32.68 3.54
CA TYR A 203 -0.25 31.24 3.72
C TYR A 203 0.96 30.56 4.34
N ILE A 204 2.18 30.96 4.02
CA ILE A 204 3.40 30.51 4.69
C ILE A 204 3.34 30.84 6.20
N GLN A 205 2.95 32.05 6.56
CA GLN A 205 2.83 32.45 7.95
C GLN A 205 1.75 31.65 8.70
N ARG A 206 0.61 31.37 8.04
CA ARG A 206 -0.45 30.52 8.62
C ARG A 206 0.01 29.08 8.84
N LEU A 207 0.77 28.52 7.90
CA LEU A 207 1.35 27.20 8.03
C LEU A 207 2.38 27.13 9.15
N ARG A 208 3.27 28.13 9.26
CA ARG A 208 4.24 28.22 10.36
C ARG A 208 3.55 28.20 11.73
N LYS A 209 2.47 28.93 11.91
CA LYS A 209 1.68 28.90 13.16
C LYS A 209 1.13 27.52 13.52
N LYS A 210 1.00 26.62 12.57
CA LYS A 210 0.47 25.25 12.77
C LYS A 210 1.54 24.19 12.87
N LEU A 211 2.70 24.42 12.25
CA LEU A 211 3.78 23.44 12.14
C LEU A 211 4.95 23.73 13.10
N GLU A 212 5.30 25.01 13.27
CA GLU A 212 6.47 25.39 14.03
C GLU A 212 6.13 25.49 15.52
N LYS A 213 7.06 25.08 16.37
CA LYS A 213 6.96 25.32 17.82
C LYS A 213 7.26 26.77 18.15
N ASP A 214 8.18 27.36 17.40
CA ASP A 214 8.56 28.75 17.49
C ASP A 214 8.66 29.37 16.09
N ILE A 215 7.82 30.36 15.81
CA ILE A 215 7.78 31.06 14.51
C ILE A 215 9.00 31.94 14.24
N THR A 216 9.80 32.24 15.27
CA THR A 216 11.06 32.98 15.11
C THR A 216 12.23 32.08 14.74
N SER A 217 12.12 30.77 15.04
CA SER A 217 13.10 29.74 14.71
C SER A 217 12.45 28.61 13.91
N CYS A 218 12.10 28.91 12.64
CA CYS A 218 11.39 27.96 11.76
C CYS A 218 12.24 26.73 11.44
N GLU A 219 11.75 25.55 11.83
CA GLU A 219 12.41 24.27 11.57
C GLU A 219 11.93 23.61 10.27
N TYR A 220 10.66 23.77 9.90
CA TYR A 220 10.05 23.14 8.72
C TYR A 220 10.09 24.03 7.47
N ILE A 221 9.62 25.28 7.58
CA ILE A 221 9.55 26.19 6.44
C ILE A 221 10.50 27.36 6.69
N LYS A 222 11.66 27.33 6.03
CA LYS A 222 12.67 28.41 6.13
C LYS A 222 12.44 29.47 5.05
N THR A 223 12.85 30.72 5.32
CA THR A 223 12.90 31.79 4.35
C THR A 223 14.31 31.96 3.83
N GLU A 224 14.49 31.90 2.52
CA GLU A 224 15.72 32.28 1.85
C GLU A 224 15.54 33.71 1.32
N PHE A 225 16.16 34.66 2.03
CA PHE A 225 15.98 36.09 1.75
C PHE A 225 16.30 36.44 0.29
N GLY A 226 15.37 37.15 -0.37
CA GLY A 226 15.47 37.54 -1.77
C GLY A 226 15.25 36.39 -2.78
N LYS A 227 15.01 35.14 -2.33
CA LYS A 227 14.83 33.98 -3.22
C LYS A 227 13.50 33.26 -3.04
N GLY A 228 12.97 33.20 -1.80
CA GLY A 228 11.70 32.53 -1.56
C GLY A 228 11.71 31.64 -0.30
N TYR A 229 11.07 30.48 -0.40
CA TYR A 229 10.86 29.56 0.72
C TYR A 229 11.39 28.17 0.41
N ILE A 230 11.87 27.48 1.44
CA ILE A 230 12.36 26.11 1.36
C ILE A 230 11.75 25.28 2.48
N PHE A 231 11.21 24.10 2.12
CA PHE A 231 10.84 23.10 3.12
C PHE A 231 12.08 22.30 3.51
N ASN A 232 12.36 22.16 4.79
CA ASN A 232 13.55 21.49 5.30
C ASN A 232 13.50 19.99 5.00
N LYS A 233 14.36 19.54 4.07
CA LYS A 233 14.44 18.14 3.65
C LYS A 233 14.80 17.18 4.79
N GLU A 234 15.60 17.65 5.76
CA GLU A 234 16.00 16.83 6.93
C GLU A 234 14.82 16.44 7.84
N LYS A 235 13.69 17.15 7.72
CA LYS A 235 12.46 16.83 8.44
C LYS A 235 11.60 15.79 7.72
N ILE A 236 11.86 15.48 6.44
CA ILE A 236 11.17 14.40 5.74
C ILE A 236 11.68 13.07 6.30
N ASN A 237 10.75 12.24 6.76
CA ASN A 237 11.06 10.91 7.25
C ASN A 237 11.05 9.96 6.04
N ASP A 238 12.23 9.53 5.57
CA ASP A 238 12.32 8.46 4.57
C ASP A 238 11.73 7.17 5.17
N LYS A 239 10.88 6.50 4.38
CA LYS A 239 10.25 5.22 4.76
C LYS A 239 11.25 4.09 4.70
#